data_62b831e4974f51856330bd66456c7cc5
#
_entry.id   62b831e4974f51856330bd66456c7cc5
#
_cell.length_a   1.000
_cell.length_b   1.000
_cell.length_c   1.000
_cell.angle_alpha   90.00
_cell.angle_beta   90.00
_cell.angle_gamma   90.00
#
_symmetry.space_group_name_H-M   'P 1'
#
loop_
_entity.id
_entity.type
_entity.pdbx_description
1 polymer ?
#
loop_
_entity_poly.entity_id
_entity_poly.type
_entity_poly.pdbx_seq_one_letter_code
_entity_poly.pdbx_strand_id
1 'polypeptide(L)'
;VLADGRPVTSSRENTYITNTTFGGGYSFTTAVQKGFENGVEFYFGYTNMEQRDVAAMTSAQHSSSYGYQPRGYGEIVPAARSSFMNEHKFVLALSYTTQIIGDNDTTFSLLGIRKSGEPHSITFGGDSFNGSGRDGYDLAYIPTGVNDPNVVFASADVANEVMAFVNSKGCISAYAGTIIPRNTCDNPWQGRIDLRITQEIKLGDNGHKLVGYFDIQNLYNLLSNSRGWAQEVNYNVSRAIDIDGADDSGRYLISGVDTDDSYFYSTANGQSMWQINFGLAYRF
;
A
#
# COMPACT_ATOMS: atom_id res chain seq x y z
N VAL A 1 28.49 20.90 -14.54
CA VAL A 1 27.35 21.48 -15.26
C VAL A 1 26.68 20.31 -15.97
N LEU A 2 25.39 20.12 -15.80
CA LEU A 2 24.62 19.14 -16.53
C LEU A 2 24.57 19.50 -18.02
N ALA A 3 24.25 18.54 -18.89
CA ALA A 3 24.19 18.75 -20.33
C ALA A 3 23.25 19.90 -20.76
N ASP A 4 22.29 20.26 -19.90
CA ASP A 4 21.36 21.39 -20.06
C ASP A 4 21.86 22.73 -19.49
N GLY A 5 23.14 22.79 -19.05
CA GLY A 5 23.79 24.01 -18.53
C GLY A 5 23.49 24.32 -17.06
N ARG A 6 22.73 23.49 -16.35
CA ARG A 6 22.48 23.69 -14.93
C ARG A 6 23.72 23.38 -14.09
N PRO A 7 24.03 24.17 -13.07
CA PRO A 7 25.15 23.87 -12.19
C PRO A 7 24.85 22.58 -11.41
N VAL A 8 25.81 21.66 -11.36
CA VAL A 8 25.82 20.57 -10.37
C VAL A 8 26.12 21.22 -9.02
N THR A 9 25.06 21.65 -8.32
CA THR A 9 25.23 22.21 -6.99
C THR A 9 25.23 21.07 -5.98
N SER A 10 26.31 20.97 -5.23
CA SER A 10 26.38 20.12 -4.07
C SER A 10 25.26 20.47 -3.09
N SER A 11 24.29 19.56 -2.91
CA SER A 11 23.52 19.31 -1.68
C SER A 11 22.72 20.43 -0.99
N ARG A 12 22.45 21.58 -1.59
CA ARG A 12 21.56 22.57 -0.99
C ARG A 12 20.48 22.99 -1.98
N GLU A 13 19.47 22.16 -2.11
CA GLU A 13 18.29 22.46 -2.87
C GLU A 13 17.38 23.41 -2.06
N ASN A 14 16.95 24.49 -2.67
CA ASN A 14 15.89 25.32 -2.13
C ASN A 14 14.56 24.73 -2.56
N THR A 15 13.84 24.12 -1.61
CA THR A 15 12.51 23.57 -1.86
C THR A 15 11.46 24.60 -1.45
N TYR A 16 10.56 24.92 -2.37
CA TYR A 16 9.42 25.80 -2.11
C TYR A 16 8.16 24.95 -1.97
N ILE A 17 7.41 25.17 -0.89
CA ILE A 17 6.08 24.60 -0.70
C ILE A 17 5.07 25.66 -1.14
N THR A 18 4.28 25.33 -2.15
CA THR A 18 3.22 26.20 -2.68
C THR A 18 1.90 25.47 -2.74
N ASN A 19 0.80 26.22 -2.71
CA ASN A 19 -0.51 25.65 -2.96
C ASN A 19 -0.67 25.28 -4.43
N THR A 20 -1.42 24.22 -4.68
CA THR A 20 -1.77 23.75 -6.02
C THR A 20 -3.27 23.49 -6.12
N THR A 21 -3.82 23.68 -7.30
CA THR A 21 -5.19 23.27 -7.65
C THR A 21 -5.21 21.87 -8.30
N PHE A 22 -4.04 21.27 -8.49
CA PHE A 22 -3.94 19.92 -9.02
C PHE A 22 -4.16 18.89 -7.90
N GLY A 23 -4.96 17.91 -8.20
CA GLY A 23 -5.34 16.88 -7.24
C GLY A 23 -6.80 17.00 -6.81
N GLY A 24 -7.20 16.12 -5.95
CA GLY A 24 -8.58 15.98 -5.48
C GLY A 24 -9.03 14.54 -5.46
N GLY A 25 -10.25 14.30 -5.03
CA GLY A 25 -10.76 12.94 -4.97
C GLY A 25 -12.21 12.89 -4.52
N TYR A 26 -12.75 11.70 -4.55
CA TYR A 26 -14.07 11.39 -4.02
C TYR A 26 -14.02 10.12 -3.16
N SER A 27 -14.96 9.99 -2.25
CA SER A 27 -15.22 8.76 -1.51
C SER A 27 -16.73 8.53 -1.47
N PHE A 28 -17.16 7.35 -1.90
CA PHE A 28 -18.52 6.90 -1.82
C PHE A 28 -18.60 5.71 -0.87
N THR A 29 -19.43 5.81 0.17
CA THR A 29 -19.64 4.72 1.12
C THR A 29 -21.12 4.38 1.19
N THR A 30 -21.41 3.08 1.09
CA THR A 30 -22.71 2.53 1.37
C THR A 30 -22.61 1.48 2.47
N ALA A 31 -23.60 1.43 3.35
CA ALA A 31 -23.64 0.45 4.43
C ALA A 31 -25.07 0.00 4.73
N VAL A 32 -25.17 -1.23 5.20
CA VAL A 32 -26.40 -1.80 5.72
C VAL A 32 -26.15 -2.39 7.09
N GLN A 33 -27.06 -2.13 8.02
CA GLN A 33 -27.01 -2.71 9.37
C GLN A 33 -28.38 -3.26 9.73
N LYS A 34 -28.40 -4.42 10.38
CA LYS A 34 -29.62 -5.07 10.85
C LYS A 34 -29.37 -5.80 12.16
N GLY A 35 -30.19 -5.51 13.16
CA GLY A 35 -30.36 -6.33 14.36
C GLY A 35 -31.59 -7.22 14.21
N PHE A 36 -31.49 -8.45 14.71
CA PHE A 36 -32.54 -9.45 14.71
C PHE A 36 -32.92 -9.82 16.15
N GLU A 37 -34.17 -10.17 16.40
CA GLU A 37 -34.66 -10.53 17.73
C GLU A 37 -34.02 -11.78 18.33
N ASN A 38 -33.42 -12.62 17.49
CA ASN A 38 -32.70 -13.84 17.92
C ASN A 38 -31.27 -13.57 18.40
N GLY A 39 -30.87 -12.32 18.64
CA GLY A 39 -29.56 -11.93 19.14
C GLY A 39 -28.48 -11.80 18.07
N VAL A 40 -28.83 -11.91 16.78
CA VAL A 40 -27.89 -11.68 15.67
C VAL A 40 -27.88 -10.20 15.29
N GLU A 41 -26.69 -9.63 15.17
CA GLU A 41 -26.47 -8.31 14.57
C GLU A 41 -25.54 -8.43 13.37
N PHE A 42 -25.86 -7.72 12.32
CA PHE A 42 -25.13 -7.73 11.04
C PHE A 42 -24.85 -6.31 10.61
N TYR A 43 -23.62 -6.07 10.15
CA TYR A 43 -23.22 -4.85 9.46
C TYR A 43 -22.40 -5.23 8.23
N PHE A 44 -22.69 -4.61 7.10
CA PHE A 44 -21.89 -4.67 5.91
C PHE A 44 -21.70 -3.26 5.35
N GLY A 45 -20.44 -2.88 5.08
CA GLY A 45 -20.08 -1.61 4.48
C GLY A 45 -19.17 -1.80 3.28
N TYR A 46 -19.39 -1.01 2.25
CA TYR A 46 -18.53 -0.91 1.08
C TYR A 46 -18.15 0.55 0.86
N THR A 47 -16.86 0.80 0.63
CA THR A 47 -16.34 2.11 0.25
C THR A 47 -15.59 1.99 -1.07
N ASN A 48 -15.88 2.89 -1.98
CA ASN A 48 -15.09 3.15 -3.17
C ASN A 48 -14.54 4.58 -3.07
N MET A 49 -13.24 4.74 -3.34
CA MET A 49 -12.62 6.06 -3.34
C MET A 49 -11.60 6.19 -4.46
N GLU A 50 -11.46 7.39 -4.99
CA GLU A 50 -10.34 7.81 -5.81
C GLU A 50 -9.78 9.09 -5.22
N GLN A 51 -8.45 9.14 -5.09
CA GLN A 51 -7.74 10.31 -4.62
C GLN A 51 -6.48 10.51 -5.44
N ARG A 52 -6.25 11.76 -5.85
CA ARG A 52 -5.04 12.20 -6.54
C ARG A 52 -4.38 13.32 -5.78
N ASP A 53 -3.07 13.27 -5.67
CA ASP A 53 -2.25 14.31 -5.05
C ASP A 53 -1.00 14.61 -5.90
N VAL A 54 -0.40 15.76 -5.64
CA VAL A 54 0.89 16.13 -6.23
C VAL A 54 2.03 15.64 -5.36
N ALA A 55 1.86 15.69 -4.02
CA ALA A 55 2.86 15.26 -3.06
C ALA A 55 2.18 14.69 -1.81
N ALA A 56 2.66 13.54 -1.36
CA ALA A 56 2.11 12.85 -0.19
C ALA A 56 2.43 13.57 1.14
N MET A 57 3.48 14.42 1.18
CA MET A 57 3.90 15.22 2.36
C MET A 57 4.02 14.37 3.63
N THR A 58 4.69 13.24 3.55
CA THR A 58 4.78 12.24 4.63
C THR A 58 5.77 12.59 5.74
N SER A 59 6.56 13.63 5.56
CA SER A 59 7.61 14.03 6.51
C SER A 59 7.47 15.50 6.90
N ALA A 60 7.82 15.81 8.16
CA ALA A 60 7.99 17.19 8.62
C ALA A 60 9.23 17.87 8.02
N GLN A 61 10.15 17.09 7.46
CA GLN A 61 11.33 17.60 6.76
C GLN A 61 11.02 17.73 5.27
N HIS A 62 11.10 18.94 4.74
CA HIS A 62 10.84 19.23 3.33
C HIS A 62 11.77 18.44 2.38
N SER A 63 13.05 18.31 2.73
CA SER A 63 14.02 17.54 1.96
C SER A 63 13.64 16.06 1.84
N SER A 64 13.06 15.47 2.89
CA SER A 64 12.56 14.09 2.85
C SER A 64 11.28 13.99 2.03
N SER A 65 10.33 14.91 2.20
CA SER A 65 9.09 14.93 1.39
C SER A 65 9.38 15.11 -0.09
N TYR A 66 10.41 15.91 -0.44
CA TYR A 66 10.84 16.09 -1.81
C TYR A 66 11.65 14.91 -2.34
N GLY A 67 12.67 14.45 -1.59
CA GLY A 67 13.63 13.45 -2.05
C GLY A 67 13.08 12.03 -2.13
N TYR A 68 12.09 11.67 -1.30
CA TYR A 68 11.46 10.35 -1.30
C TYR A 68 10.17 10.27 -2.12
N GLN A 69 9.90 11.27 -2.94
CA GLN A 69 8.74 11.22 -3.83
C GLN A 69 9.14 10.73 -5.21
N PRO A 70 8.57 9.61 -5.71
CA PRO A 70 8.80 9.16 -7.06
C PRO A 70 8.37 10.21 -8.09
N ARG A 71 9.25 10.54 -9.03
CA ARG A 71 8.98 11.54 -10.06
C ARG A 71 9.80 11.27 -11.31
N GLY A 72 9.32 11.78 -12.44
CA GLY A 72 10.09 11.83 -13.67
C GLY A 72 11.07 12.99 -13.67
N TYR A 73 11.77 13.17 -14.78
CA TYR A 73 12.65 14.31 -14.98
C TYR A 73 11.82 15.60 -15.11
N GLY A 74 12.20 16.65 -14.37
CA GLY A 74 11.60 17.96 -14.43
C GLY A 74 11.12 18.49 -13.08
N GLU A 75 10.83 19.81 -13.04
CA GLU A 75 10.46 20.52 -11.81
C GLU A 75 8.98 20.36 -11.44
N ILE A 76 8.13 20.09 -12.43
CA ILE A 76 6.68 19.99 -12.24
C ILE A 76 6.29 18.54 -12.02
N VAL A 77 5.79 18.24 -10.84
CA VAL A 77 5.25 16.92 -10.49
C VAL A 77 3.76 16.90 -10.83
N PRO A 78 3.31 16.05 -11.75
CA PRO A 78 1.89 15.96 -12.06
C PRO A 78 1.12 15.30 -10.90
N ALA A 79 -0.18 15.63 -10.80
CA ALA A 79 -1.06 14.89 -9.90
C ALA A 79 -1.20 13.43 -10.35
N ALA A 80 -0.99 12.52 -9.42
CA ALA A 80 -1.12 11.09 -9.62
C ALA A 80 -1.99 10.46 -8.52
N ARG A 81 -2.29 9.18 -8.63
CA ARG A 81 -3.00 8.43 -7.58
C ARG A 81 -2.26 8.59 -6.25
N SER A 82 -3.01 8.81 -5.17
CA SER A 82 -2.43 8.90 -3.82
C SER A 82 -1.93 7.55 -3.35
N SER A 83 -0.74 7.51 -2.75
CA SER A 83 -0.20 6.30 -2.14
C SER A 83 -0.95 5.83 -0.89
N PHE A 84 -1.86 6.64 -0.35
CA PHE A 84 -2.71 6.29 0.80
C PHE A 84 -4.11 5.83 0.41
N MET A 85 -4.35 5.64 -0.86
CA MET A 85 -5.67 5.25 -1.36
C MET A 85 -5.85 3.74 -1.30
N ASN A 86 -6.99 3.31 -0.75
CA ASN A 86 -7.54 1.98 -1.02
C ASN A 86 -8.79 2.17 -1.86
N GLU A 87 -8.72 1.86 -3.14
CA GLU A 87 -9.83 2.10 -4.09
C GLU A 87 -11.11 1.41 -3.66
N HIS A 88 -11.00 0.20 -3.12
CA HIS A 88 -12.11 -0.60 -2.63
C HIS A 88 -11.86 -1.07 -1.21
N LYS A 89 -12.86 -0.91 -0.33
CA LYS A 89 -12.84 -1.46 1.03
C LYS A 89 -14.18 -2.06 1.38
N PHE A 90 -14.16 -3.31 1.85
CA PHE A 90 -15.31 -4.04 2.36
C PHE A 90 -15.11 -4.27 3.85
N VAL A 91 -16.18 -4.06 4.63
CA VAL A 91 -16.21 -4.34 6.07
C VAL A 91 -17.45 -5.18 6.35
N LEU A 92 -17.26 -6.30 7.02
CA LEU A 92 -18.32 -7.16 7.52
C LEU A 92 -18.17 -7.27 9.04
N ALA A 93 -19.19 -6.92 9.79
CA ALA A 93 -19.26 -7.26 11.20
C ALA A 93 -20.51 -8.10 11.45
N LEU A 94 -20.34 -9.19 12.17
CA LEU A 94 -21.38 -10.10 12.58
C LEU A 94 -21.24 -10.35 14.08
N SER A 95 -22.29 -10.19 14.84
CA SER A 95 -22.32 -10.62 16.23
C SER A 95 -23.54 -11.48 16.52
N TYR A 96 -23.36 -12.39 17.46
CA TYR A 96 -24.42 -13.24 17.97
C TYR A 96 -24.32 -13.32 19.49
N THR A 97 -25.37 -12.85 20.15
CA THR A 97 -25.50 -12.89 21.62
C THR A 97 -26.49 -13.95 22.02
N THR A 98 -26.07 -14.80 22.93
CA THR A 98 -26.89 -15.89 23.50
C THR A 98 -26.51 -16.12 24.96
N GLN A 99 -27.29 -16.89 25.69
CA GLN A 99 -27.03 -17.26 27.08
C GLN A 99 -26.53 -18.71 27.15
N ILE A 100 -25.22 -18.89 27.40
CA ILE A 100 -24.61 -20.21 27.54
C ILE A 100 -24.39 -20.57 29.00
N ILE A 101 -24.05 -19.60 29.84
CA ILE A 101 -23.77 -19.80 31.28
C ILE A 101 -24.90 -19.15 32.11
N GLY A 102 -25.92 -19.92 32.42
CA GLY A 102 -27.11 -19.42 33.10
C GLY A 102 -27.74 -18.25 32.33
N ASP A 103 -28.16 -17.19 33.03
CA ASP A 103 -28.76 -15.99 32.45
C ASP A 103 -27.70 -14.94 32.04
N ASN A 104 -26.47 -15.38 31.82
CA ASN A 104 -25.34 -14.48 31.44
C ASN A 104 -25.13 -14.47 29.95
N ASP A 105 -24.89 -13.31 29.40
CA ASP A 105 -24.71 -13.14 27.96
C ASP A 105 -23.33 -13.59 27.51
N THR A 106 -23.32 -14.44 26.47
CA THR A 106 -22.15 -14.82 25.69
C THR A 106 -22.30 -14.21 24.31
N THR A 107 -21.35 -13.38 23.90
CA THR A 107 -21.36 -12.74 22.59
C THR A 107 -20.18 -13.22 21.75
N PHE A 108 -20.50 -13.73 20.57
CA PHE A 108 -19.53 -14.03 19.51
C PHE A 108 -19.54 -12.89 18.51
N SER A 109 -18.38 -12.30 18.24
CA SER A 109 -18.25 -11.19 17.29
C SER A 109 -17.18 -11.51 16.26
N LEU A 110 -17.50 -11.35 14.98
CA LEU A 110 -16.61 -11.56 13.87
C LEU A 110 -16.51 -10.26 13.08
N LEU A 111 -15.28 -9.79 12.83
CA LEU A 111 -14.99 -8.63 12.00
C LEU A 111 -14.13 -9.07 10.81
N GLY A 112 -14.68 -8.91 9.61
CA GLY A 112 -13.97 -9.13 8.35
C GLY A 112 -13.69 -7.80 7.66
N ILE A 113 -12.45 -7.61 7.21
CA ILE A 113 -12.04 -6.48 6.38
C ILE A 113 -11.35 -7.02 5.13
N ARG A 114 -11.77 -6.52 3.96
CA ARG A 114 -11.12 -6.77 2.67
C ARG A 114 -10.93 -5.42 1.98
N LYS A 115 -9.68 -5.12 1.57
CA LYS A 115 -9.36 -3.87 0.88
C LYS A 115 -8.44 -4.13 -0.32
N SER A 116 -8.54 -3.27 -1.35
CA SER A 116 -7.54 -3.21 -2.41
C SER A 116 -6.19 -2.80 -1.81
N GLY A 117 -5.10 -3.24 -2.43
CA GLY A 117 -3.77 -2.74 -2.08
C GLY A 117 -3.63 -1.25 -2.35
N GLU A 118 -2.69 -0.63 -1.69
CA GLU A 118 -2.32 0.77 -1.94
C GLU A 118 -1.53 0.86 -3.26
N PRO A 119 -1.68 1.96 -4.01
CA PRO A 119 -0.90 2.16 -5.22
C PRO A 119 0.59 2.31 -4.92
N HIS A 120 1.42 1.80 -5.85
CA HIS A 120 2.87 1.95 -5.79
C HIS A 120 3.45 2.36 -7.13
N SER A 121 4.65 2.93 -7.07
CA SER A 121 5.39 3.43 -8.23
C SER A 121 6.45 2.42 -8.68
N ILE A 122 6.66 2.35 -9.99
CA ILE A 122 7.79 1.61 -10.58
C ILE A 122 8.89 2.62 -10.88
N THR A 123 10.06 2.38 -10.32
CA THR A 123 11.21 3.29 -10.41
C THR A 123 12.44 2.53 -10.90
N PHE A 124 13.43 3.30 -11.32
CA PHE A 124 14.76 2.77 -11.53
C PHE A 124 15.44 2.45 -10.20
N GLY A 125 16.20 1.35 -10.16
CA GLY A 125 17.24 1.10 -9.17
C GLY A 125 18.56 1.67 -9.68
N GLY A 126 19.30 2.41 -8.84
CA GLY A 126 20.57 3.02 -9.22
C GLY A 126 20.53 4.54 -9.29
N ASP A 127 21.32 5.11 -10.19
CA ASP A 127 21.60 6.56 -10.23
C ASP A 127 20.37 7.44 -10.43
N SER A 128 20.35 8.57 -9.73
CA SER A 128 19.25 9.54 -9.77
C SER A 128 19.40 10.52 -10.93
N PHE A 129 18.38 10.62 -11.79
CA PHE A 129 18.29 11.59 -12.87
C PHE A 129 17.43 12.81 -12.54
N ASN A 130 16.58 12.71 -11.50
CA ASN A 130 15.60 13.73 -11.19
C ASN A 130 16.15 14.89 -10.35
N GLY A 131 17.45 14.87 -10.02
CA GLY A 131 18.12 15.89 -9.23
C GLY A 131 17.75 15.86 -7.74
N SER A 132 17.06 14.85 -7.26
CA SER A 132 16.70 14.72 -5.84
C SER A 132 17.88 14.33 -4.95
N GLY A 133 18.97 13.82 -5.55
CA GLY A 133 20.08 13.21 -4.82
C GLY A 133 19.70 11.95 -4.05
N ARG A 134 18.60 11.29 -4.43
CA ARG A 134 18.08 10.07 -3.83
C ARG A 134 17.89 9.02 -4.90
N ASP A 135 18.73 7.97 -4.86
CA ASP A 135 18.61 6.84 -5.76
C ASP A 135 17.32 6.05 -5.53
N GLY A 136 16.79 5.46 -6.60
CA GLY A 136 15.62 4.62 -6.54
C GLY A 136 14.28 5.35 -6.46
N TYR A 137 14.23 6.67 -6.79
CA TYR A 137 12.99 7.46 -6.83
C TYR A 137 12.73 8.09 -8.20
N ASP A 138 13.51 7.76 -9.21
CA ASP A 138 13.25 8.13 -10.60
C ASP A 138 12.20 7.18 -11.19
N LEU A 139 11.09 7.72 -11.69
CA LEU A 139 10.08 6.92 -12.40
C LEU A 139 10.69 6.26 -13.62
N ALA A 140 10.48 4.96 -13.78
CA ALA A 140 11.11 4.19 -14.81
C ALA A 140 10.57 4.53 -16.20
N TYR A 141 11.46 4.62 -17.20
CA TYR A 141 11.11 4.50 -18.60
C TYR A 141 10.81 3.04 -18.92
N ILE A 142 9.67 2.76 -19.55
CA ILE A 142 9.25 1.40 -19.88
C ILE A 142 9.61 1.12 -21.35
N PRO A 143 10.54 0.20 -21.63
CA PRO A 143 10.94 -0.11 -23.01
C PRO A 143 9.78 -0.67 -23.84
N THR A 144 9.76 -0.33 -25.13
CA THR A 144 8.81 -0.88 -26.11
C THR A 144 9.18 -2.29 -26.57
N GLY A 145 10.43 -2.69 -26.40
CA GLY A 145 10.98 -3.98 -26.81
C GLY A 145 12.49 -4.03 -26.67
N VAL A 146 13.08 -5.17 -27.00
CA VAL A 146 14.56 -5.38 -26.94
C VAL A 146 15.36 -4.45 -27.87
N ASN A 147 14.71 -3.84 -28.86
CA ASN A 147 15.31 -2.90 -29.81
C ASN A 147 14.80 -1.46 -29.61
N ASP A 148 14.37 -1.10 -28.40
CA ASP A 148 13.92 0.28 -28.10
C ASP A 148 15.06 1.27 -28.35
N PRO A 149 14.85 2.33 -29.18
CA PRO A 149 15.88 3.30 -29.51
C PRO A 149 16.35 4.16 -28.32
N ASN A 150 15.57 4.23 -27.25
CA ASN A 150 15.89 5.02 -26.06
C ASN A 150 16.62 4.23 -24.97
N VAL A 151 16.96 2.95 -25.24
CA VAL A 151 17.54 2.06 -24.25
C VAL A 151 18.77 1.33 -24.82
N VAL A 152 19.76 1.12 -23.96
CA VAL A 152 20.85 0.19 -24.17
C VAL A 152 20.82 -0.83 -23.06
N PHE A 153 20.61 -2.09 -23.38
CA PHE A 153 20.67 -3.18 -22.43
C PHE A 153 22.11 -3.70 -22.28
N ALA A 154 22.49 -4.05 -21.05
CA ALA A 154 23.83 -4.59 -20.77
C ALA A 154 24.11 -5.91 -21.51
N SER A 155 23.06 -6.70 -21.76
CA SER A 155 23.12 -7.94 -22.55
C SER A 155 21.76 -8.29 -23.16
N ALA A 156 21.75 -9.28 -24.09
CA ALA A 156 20.51 -9.80 -24.63
C ALA A 156 19.66 -10.53 -23.58
N ASP A 157 20.28 -11.13 -22.57
CA ASP A 157 19.58 -11.80 -21.47
C ASP A 157 18.87 -10.77 -20.60
N VAL A 158 19.55 -9.67 -20.22
CA VAL A 158 18.94 -8.54 -19.51
C VAL A 158 17.75 -7.96 -20.29
N ALA A 159 17.90 -7.78 -21.61
CA ALA A 159 16.80 -7.30 -22.44
C ALA A 159 15.57 -8.22 -22.38
N ASN A 160 15.78 -9.53 -22.44
CA ASN A 160 14.70 -10.53 -22.36
C ASN A 160 14.05 -10.56 -20.97
N GLU A 161 14.82 -10.49 -19.89
CA GLU A 161 14.33 -10.45 -18.51
C GLU A 161 13.50 -9.20 -18.24
N VAL A 162 14.01 -8.02 -18.65
CA VAL A 162 13.28 -6.76 -18.54
C VAL A 162 11.95 -6.81 -19.29
N MET A 163 11.97 -7.32 -20.54
CA MET A 163 10.74 -7.42 -21.33
C MET A 163 9.76 -8.45 -20.78
N ALA A 164 10.26 -9.55 -20.20
CA ALA A 164 9.40 -10.52 -19.49
C ALA A 164 8.73 -9.86 -18.28
N PHE A 165 9.49 -9.10 -17.48
CA PHE A 165 8.95 -8.34 -16.36
C PHE A 165 7.89 -7.32 -16.83
N VAL A 166 8.20 -6.47 -17.81
CA VAL A 166 7.27 -5.47 -18.36
C VAL A 166 5.96 -6.11 -18.81
N ASN A 167 6.04 -7.24 -19.52
CA ASN A 167 4.87 -7.93 -20.06
C ASN A 167 4.09 -8.73 -18.99
N SER A 168 4.71 -9.02 -17.85
CA SER A 168 4.04 -9.75 -16.75
C SER A 168 2.98 -8.94 -16.03
N LYS A 169 3.02 -7.60 -16.12
CA LYS A 169 2.14 -6.69 -15.38
C LYS A 169 1.48 -5.68 -16.33
N GLY A 170 0.16 -5.80 -16.50
CA GLY A 170 -0.61 -4.88 -17.37
C GLY A 170 -0.49 -3.40 -16.97
N CYS A 171 -0.30 -3.11 -15.70
CA CYS A 171 -0.09 -1.74 -15.20
C CYS A 171 1.24 -1.14 -15.66
N ILE A 172 2.24 -1.96 -16.05
CA ILE A 172 3.54 -1.53 -16.57
C ILE A 172 3.50 -1.48 -18.10
N SER A 173 3.09 -2.57 -18.75
CA SER A 173 3.11 -2.69 -20.20
C SER A 173 2.23 -1.66 -20.92
N ALA A 174 1.20 -1.13 -20.27
CA ALA A 174 0.37 -0.05 -20.79
C ALA A 174 1.14 1.27 -21.04
N TYR A 175 2.33 1.42 -20.45
CA TYR A 175 3.16 2.62 -20.57
C TYR A 175 4.43 2.39 -21.42
N ALA A 176 4.47 1.34 -22.22
CA ALA A 176 5.61 1.07 -23.11
C ALA A 176 5.93 2.30 -24.01
N GLY A 177 7.21 2.69 -24.06
CA GLY A 177 7.70 3.86 -24.78
C GLY A 177 7.60 5.18 -24.00
N THR A 178 7.21 5.17 -22.73
CA THR A 178 7.08 6.37 -21.90
C THR A 178 7.64 6.17 -20.50
N ILE A 179 7.83 7.27 -19.76
CA ILE A 179 8.07 7.21 -18.31
C ILE A 179 6.73 6.89 -17.64
N ILE A 180 6.71 5.82 -16.84
CA ILE A 180 5.50 5.39 -16.14
C ILE A 180 5.08 6.45 -15.10
N PRO A 181 3.77 6.80 -15.00
CA PRO A 181 3.32 7.72 -13.97
C PRO A 181 3.48 7.16 -12.56
N ARG A 182 3.57 8.04 -11.58
CA ARG A 182 3.62 7.69 -10.17
C ARG A 182 2.36 6.90 -9.75
N ASN A 183 2.54 5.89 -8.90
CA ASN A 183 1.45 5.11 -8.30
C ASN A 183 0.51 4.44 -9.32
N THR A 184 1.11 3.88 -10.38
CA THR A 184 0.35 3.25 -11.47
C THR A 184 -0.06 1.82 -11.15
N CYS A 185 0.75 1.07 -10.42
CA CYS A 185 0.46 -0.31 -10.03
C CYS A 185 -0.12 -0.38 -8.62
N ASP A 186 -0.88 -1.44 -8.34
CA ASP A 186 -1.48 -1.67 -7.04
C ASP A 186 -0.79 -2.84 -6.33
N ASN A 187 -0.63 -2.72 -5.02
CA ASN A 187 -0.26 -3.82 -4.15
C ASN A 187 -1.37 -4.90 -4.14
N PRO A 188 -1.09 -6.12 -3.74
CA PRO A 188 -2.10 -7.17 -3.63
C PRO A 188 -3.23 -6.78 -2.66
N TRP A 189 -4.41 -7.35 -2.93
CA TRP A 189 -5.55 -7.24 -2.03
C TRP A 189 -5.22 -7.81 -0.66
N GLN A 190 -5.58 -7.06 0.39
CA GLN A 190 -5.38 -7.45 1.77
C GLN A 190 -6.71 -7.86 2.41
N GLY A 191 -6.68 -8.82 3.32
CA GLY A 191 -7.87 -9.24 4.04
C GLY A 191 -7.54 -9.83 5.40
N ARG A 192 -8.38 -9.49 6.41
CA ARG A 192 -8.25 -9.97 7.77
C ARG A 192 -9.63 -10.33 8.32
N ILE A 193 -9.68 -11.35 9.14
CA ILE A 193 -10.85 -11.75 9.92
C ILE A 193 -10.41 -11.84 11.37
N ASP A 194 -11.11 -11.14 12.25
CA ASP A 194 -10.91 -11.16 13.70
C ASP A 194 -12.12 -11.78 14.38
N LEU A 195 -11.90 -12.58 15.42
CA LEU A 195 -12.93 -13.18 16.25
C LEU A 195 -12.76 -12.69 17.69
N ARG A 196 -13.86 -12.26 18.29
CA ARG A 196 -13.95 -11.98 19.74
C ARG A 196 -15.07 -12.81 20.35
N ILE A 197 -14.79 -13.44 21.48
CA ILE A 197 -15.77 -14.09 22.33
C ILE A 197 -15.80 -13.32 23.66
N THR A 198 -16.96 -12.86 24.07
CA THR A 198 -17.15 -12.14 25.32
C THR A 198 -18.13 -12.91 26.19
N GLN A 199 -17.77 -13.14 27.44
CA GLN A 199 -18.64 -13.74 28.45
C GLN A 199 -18.90 -12.74 29.59
N GLU A 200 -20.14 -12.38 29.81
CA GLU A 200 -20.55 -11.64 31.00
C GLU A 200 -20.92 -12.60 32.12
N ILE A 201 -20.59 -12.25 33.36
CA ILE A 201 -21.01 -12.93 34.59
C ILE A 201 -21.60 -11.88 35.54
N LYS A 202 -22.87 -11.95 35.81
CA LYS A 202 -23.56 -11.08 36.78
C LYS A 202 -23.13 -11.43 38.20
N LEU A 203 -22.74 -10.44 38.99
CA LEU A 203 -22.29 -10.60 40.37
C LEU A 203 -23.35 -10.06 41.33
N GLY A 204 -24.39 -10.89 41.59
CA GLY A 204 -25.53 -10.50 42.37
C GLY A 204 -26.48 -9.51 41.66
N ASP A 205 -27.39 -8.87 42.42
CA ASP A 205 -28.49 -8.06 41.89
C ASP A 205 -28.14 -6.56 41.76
N ASN A 206 -26.94 -6.15 42.12
CA ASN A 206 -26.54 -4.73 42.20
C ASN A 206 -25.99 -4.15 40.87
N GLY A 207 -26.17 -4.83 39.76
CA GLY A 207 -25.69 -4.38 38.44
C GLY A 207 -24.20 -4.63 38.19
N HIS A 208 -23.47 -5.13 39.19
CA HIS A 208 -22.06 -5.50 39.04
C HIS A 208 -21.88 -6.72 38.13
N LYS A 209 -20.89 -6.66 37.23
CA LYS A 209 -20.59 -7.78 36.35
C LYS A 209 -19.10 -7.92 36.07
N LEU A 210 -18.69 -9.15 35.89
CA LEU A 210 -17.38 -9.50 35.38
C LEU A 210 -17.52 -9.81 33.90
N VAL A 211 -16.62 -9.27 33.08
CA VAL A 211 -16.62 -9.47 31.63
C VAL A 211 -15.29 -10.03 31.22
N GLY A 212 -15.28 -11.32 30.85
CA GLY A 212 -14.15 -11.97 30.24
C GLY A 212 -14.20 -11.85 28.72
N TYR A 213 -13.06 -11.66 28.07
CA TYR A 213 -13.01 -11.70 26.61
C TYR A 213 -11.78 -12.48 26.11
N PHE A 214 -11.98 -13.10 24.97
CA PHE A 214 -10.98 -13.85 24.21
C PHE A 214 -10.99 -13.36 22.79
N ASP A 215 -9.85 -12.81 22.33
CA ASP A 215 -9.68 -12.27 21.00
C ASP A 215 -8.73 -13.11 20.18
N ILE A 216 -9.10 -13.42 18.95
CA ILE A 216 -8.21 -13.93 17.92
C ILE A 216 -8.15 -12.88 16.83
N GLN A 217 -7.02 -12.18 16.71
CA GLN A 217 -6.76 -11.29 15.60
C GLN A 217 -6.16 -12.10 14.45
N ASN A 218 -6.56 -11.78 13.24
CA ASN A 218 -6.15 -12.45 12.02
C ASN A 218 -6.39 -13.98 12.07
N LEU A 219 -7.61 -14.37 12.41
CA LEU A 219 -8.06 -15.76 12.41
C LEU A 219 -7.75 -16.48 11.09
N TYR A 220 -7.77 -15.74 9.97
CA TYR A 220 -7.49 -16.27 8.66
C TYR A 220 -6.05 -16.79 8.54
N ASN A 221 -5.09 -16.09 9.16
CA ASN A 221 -3.70 -16.52 9.24
C ASN A 221 -3.49 -17.66 10.26
N LEU A 222 -4.24 -17.68 11.37
CA LEU A 222 -4.21 -18.78 12.33
C LEU A 222 -4.63 -20.10 11.69
N LEU A 223 -5.65 -20.07 10.82
CA LEU A 223 -6.15 -21.26 10.13
C LEU A 223 -5.29 -21.69 8.93
N SER A 224 -4.52 -20.77 8.36
CA SER A 224 -3.65 -21.02 7.20
C SER A 224 -2.54 -19.99 7.11
N ASN A 225 -1.29 -20.45 7.27
CA ASN A 225 -0.09 -19.57 7.23
C ASN A 225 0.12 -18.90 5.86
N SER A 226 -0.58 -19.31 4.81
CA SER A 226 -0.51 -18.68 3.49
C SER A 226 -1.58 -17.62 3.25
N ARG A 227 -2.38 -17.29 4.26
CA ARG A 227 -3.51 -16.37 4.16
C ARG A 227 -3.45 -15.28 5.23
N GLY A 228 -4.24 -14.23 5.05
CA GLY A 228 -4.29 -13.12 6.02
C GLY A 228 -2.99 -12.30 6.06
N TRP A 229 -2.20 -12.33 5.00
CA TRP A 229 -1.01 -11.51 4.87
C TRP A 229 -1.34 -10.14 4.31
N ALA A 230 -0.71 -9.10 4.86
CA ALA A 230 -0.63 -7.79 4.27
C ALA A 230 0.69 -7.74 3.47
N GLN A 231 0.57 -7.69 2.16
CA GLN A 231 1.70 -7.60 1.24
C GLN A 231 1.73 -6.21 0.63
N GLU A 232 2.84 -5.54 0.76
CA GLU A 232 3.02 -4.20 0.23
C GLU A 232 4.47 -3.96 -0.20
N VAL A 233 4.63 -3.18 -1.26
CA VAL A 233 5.93 -2.70 -1.68
C VAL A 233 6.43 -1.68 -0.67
N ASN A 234 7.69 -1.84 -0.23
CA ASN A 234 8.29 -0.98 0.78
C ASN A 234 8.24 0.50 0.35
N TYR A 235 7.68 1.35 1.22
CA TYR A 235 7.47 2.78 0.94
C TYR A 235 6.70 3.07 -0.36
N ASN A 236 5.92 2.10 -0.87
CA ASN A 236 5.17 2.19 -2.13
C ASN A 236 6.05 2.52 -3.36
N VAL A 237 7.31 2.05 -3.35
CA VAL A 237 8.28 2.23 -4.43
C VAL A 237 8.95 0.91 -4.79
N SER A 238 8.70 0.42 -6.00
CA SER A 238 9.35 -0.77 -6.56
C SER A 238 10.50 -0.34 -7.48
N ARG A 239 11.72 -0.60 -7.05
CA ARG A 239 12.96 -0.34 -7.80
C ARG A 239 13.23 -1.48 -8.76
N ALA A 240 12.32 -1.66 -9.71
CA ALA A 240 12.25 -2.90 -10.48
C ALA A 240 13.23 -2.98 -11.66
N ILE A 241 13.70 -1.85 -12.18
CA ILE A 241 14.60 -1.82 -13.35
C ILE A 241 15.90 -1.14 -12.95
N ASP A 242 17.00 -1.89 -12.95
CA ASP A 242 18.32 -1.36 -12.62
C ASP A 242 18.95 -0.65 -13.79
N ILE A 243 19.58 0.50 -13.51
CA ILE A 243 20.30 1.30 -14.50
C ILE A 243 21.66 1.76 -14.00
N ASP A 244 22.59 1.91 -14.94
CA ASP A 244 23.93 2.43 -14.73
C ASP A 244 24.08 3.89 -15.24
N GLY A 245 22.95 4.59 -15.39
CA GLY A 245 22.93 5.95 -15.87
C GLY A 245 22.38 6.10 -17.28
N ALA A 246 22.85 7.11 -18.00
CA ALA A 246 22.54 7.34 -19.41
C ALA A 246 23.82 7.52 -20.22
N ASP A 247 23.77 7.15 -21.50
CA ASP A 247 24.88 7.39 -22.42
C ASP A 247 24.93 8.86 -22.94
N ASP A 248 25.94 9.19 -23.72
CA ASP A 248 26.12 10.53 -24.30
C ASP A 248 24.96 10.96 -25.22
N SER A 249 24.15 10.02 -25.69
CA SER A 249 22.97 10.25 -26.52
C SER A 249 21.68 10.37 -25.68
N GLY A 250 21.77 10.22 -24.37
CA GLY A 250 20.64 10.28 -23.43
C GLY A 250 19.83 9.00 -23.34
N ARG A 251 20.33 7.85 -23.86
CA ARG A 251 19.67 6.56 -23.74
C ARG A 251 19.90 5.95 -22.37
N TYR A 252 18.90 5.33 -21.80
CA TYR A 252 18.98 4.63 -20.52
C TYR A 252 19.86 3.39 -20.61
N LEU A 253 20.86 3.26 -19.76
CA LEU A 253 21.74 2.09 -19.67
C LEU A 253 21.14 1.10 -18.68
N ILE A 254 20.31 0.17 -19.15
CA ILE A 254 19.64 -0.82 -18.30
C ILE A 254 20.57 -2.00 -18.04
N SER A 255 20.92 -2.21 -16.77
CA SER A 255 21.84 -3.25 -16.31
C SER A 255 21.17 -4.49 -15.74
N GLY A 256 19.89 -4.40 -15.33
CA GLY A 256 19.17 -5.54 -14.76
C GLY A 256 17.69 -5.28 -14.54
N VAL A 257 17.04 -6.29 -13.99
CA VAL A 257 15.69 -6.19 -13.47
C VAL A 257 15.59 -6.99 -12.18
N ASP A 258 15.01 -6.38 -11.15
CA ASP A 258 14.63 -7.10 -9.95
C ASP A 258 13.29 -7.82 -10.21
N THR A 259 13.40 -9.12 -10.52
CA THR A 259 12.25 -9.99 -10.76
C THR A 259 11.68 -10.55 -9.45
N ASP A 260 12.37 -10.32 -8.34
CA ASP A 260 11.85 -10.69 -7.04
C ASP A 260 10.63 -9.81 -6.79
N ASP A 261 9.46 -10.40 -6.99
CA ASP A 261 8.18 -9.84 -6.55
C ASP A 261 8.17 -9.76 -5.01
N SER A 262 9.25 -9.21 -4.43
CA SER A 262 9.40 -9.04 -3.00
C SER A 262 8.45 -7.93 -2.54
N TYR A 263 7.16 -8.26 -2.59
CA TYR A 263 6.21 -7.58 -1.76
C TYR A 263 6.63 -7.85 -0.33
N PHE A 264 7.19 -6.86 0.32
CA PHE A 264 7.63 -6.98 1.69
C PHE A 264 6.42 -7.27 2.57
N TYR A 265 6.47 -8.40 3.26
CA TYR A 265 5.46 -8.68 4.26
C TYR A 265 5.57 -7.65 5.37
N SER A 266 4.51 -6.89 5.60
CA SER A 266 4.44 -5.99 6.75
C SER A 266 4.30 -6.80 8.03
N THR A 267 5.38 -7.40 8.48
CA THR A 267 5.43 -8.12 9.75
C THR A 267 5.59 -7.16 10.94
N ALA A 268 6.11 -5.94 10.69
CA ALA A 268 6.43 -4.96 11.72
C ALA A 268 5.22 -4.49 12.56
N ASN A 269 4.03 -4.50 11.98
CA ASN A 269 2.81 -4.05 12.64
C ASN A 269 1.85 -5.18 13.04
N GLY A 270 2.30 -6.43 13.04
CA GLY A 270 1.46 -7.59 13.35
C GLY A 270 0.31 -7.84 12.38
N GLN A 271 0.26 -7.12 11.25
CA GLN A 271 -0.85 -7.22 10.29
C GLN A 271 -0.88 -8.57 9.57
N SER A 272 0.28 -9.21 9.42
CA SER A 272 0.43 -10.50 8.74
C SER A 272 0.49 -11.70 9.70
N MET A 273 0.39 -11.47 11.00
CA MET A 273 0.46 -12.52 12.02
C MET A 273 -0.84 -12.58 12.82
N TRP A 274 -1.20 -13.78 13.27
CA TRP A 274 -2.28 -13.92 14.22
C TRP A 274 -1.81 -13.59 15.64
N GLN A 275 -2.74 -13.12 16.46
CA GLN A 275 -2.52 -12.83 17.87
C GLN A 275 -3.73 -13.32 18.68
N ILE A 276 -3.47 -13.84 19.87
CA ILE A 276 -4.51 -14.22 20.83
C ILE A 276 -4.34 -13.34 22.07
N ASN A 277 -5.44 -12.71 22.50
CA ASN A 277 -5.49 -11.88 23.70
C ASN A 277 -6.60 -12.40 24.63
N PHE A 278 -6.34 -12.34 25.92
CA PHE A 278 -7.32 -12.56 26.99
C PHE A 278 -7.42 -11.30 27.83
N GLY A 279 -8.60 -10.98 28.24
CA GLY A 279 -8.80 -9.89 29.16
C GLY A 279 -10.00 -10.12 30.10
N LEU A 280 -9.93 -9.41 31.21
CA LEU A 280 -10.97 -9.43 32.23
C LEU A 280 -11.27 -7.98 32.65
N ALA A 281 -12.55 -7.62 32.64
CA ALA A 281 -13.03 -6.31 33.07
C ALA A 281 -14.10 -6.49 34.13
N TYR A 282 -14.03 -5.65 35.17
CA TYR A 282 -15.11 -5.53 36.17
C TYR A 282 -15.90 -4.25 35.85
N ARG A 283 -17.21 -4.38 35.79
CA ARG A 283 -18.15 -3.26 35.59
C ARG A 283 -19.04 -3.14 36.81
N PHE A 284 -19.24 -1.93 37.28
CA PHE A 284 -20.02 -1.57 38.45
C PHE A 284 -20.94 -0.39 38.16
#